data_329eb5045d69ea32311774f889334632
#
_entry.id   329eb5045d69ea32311774f889334632
#
_cell.length_a   1.000
_cell.length_b   1.000
_cell.length_c   1.000
_cell.angle_alpha   90.00
_cell.angle_beta   90.00
_cell.angle_gamma   90.00
#
_symmetry.space_group_name_H-M   'P 1'
#
loop_
_entity.id
_entity.type
_entity.pdbx_description
1 polymer ?
#
loop_
_entity_poly.entity_id
_entity_poly.type
_entity_poly.pdbx_seq_one_letter_code
_entity_poly.pdbx_strand_id
1 'polypeptide(L)'
;MKPLLFLFVSILLFSCSKNPAPKPDNLLDEEVMVDIIFDIAILQAADGNMPYKLAEANINANQYVFKKYKIDSITYSQNQRYYASDSRKYKKIYKKVIERLDLEQKKMNDTTKATNASDDVKKSFSVSE
;
A
#
# COMPACT_ATOMS: atom_id res chain seq x y z
N MET A 1 -34.12 20.25 26.41
CA MET A 1 -33.07 20.27 25.34
C MET A 1 -32.08 19.11 25.47
N LYS A 2 -31.66 18.70 26.66
CA LYS A 2 -30.78 17.55 26.87
C LYS A 2 -31.34 16.19 26.34
N PRO A 3 -32.64 15.84 26.53
CA PRO A 3 -33.14 14.53 26.02
C PRO A 3 -33.20 14.49 24.49
N LEU A 4 -33.43 15.64 23.83
CA LEU A 4 -33.46 15.70 22.35
C LEU A 4 -32.10 15.44 21.74
N LEU A 5 -31.02 15.90 22.41
CA LEU A 5 -29.64 15.66 22.00
C LEU A 5 -29.27 14.18 22.09
N PHE A 6 -29.71 13.50 23.17
CA PHE A 6 -29.49 12.05 23.34
C PHE A 6 -30.24 11.23 22.29
N LEU A 7 -31.46 11.64 21.92
CA LEU A 7 -32.23 10.98 20.87
C LEU A 7 -31.51 11.12 19.51
N PHE A 8 -30.96 12.30 19.20
CA PHE A 8 -30.24 12.55 17.95
C PHE A 8 -28.94 11.76 17.86
N VAL A 9 -28.17 11.66 18.94
CA VAL A 9 -26.95 10.84 19.03
C VAL A 9 -27.28 9.35 18.89
N SER A 10 -28.38 8.89 19.49
CA SER A 10 -28.83 7.49 19.39
C SER A 10 -29.19 7.08 17.95
N ILE A 11 -29.81 7.97 17.17
CA ILE A 11 -30.15 7.71 15.76
C ILE A 11 -28.88 7.60 14.89
N LEU A 12 -27.84 8.39 15.17
CA LEU A 12 -26.58 8.33 14.44
C LEU A 12 -25.82 6.99 14.63
N LEU A 13 -26.01 6.34 15.78
CA LEU A 13 -25.37 5.05 16.08
C LEU A 13 -26.00 3.87 15.33
N PHE A 14 -27.25 3.98 14.85
CA PHE A 14 -27.91 2.93 14.06
C PHE A 14 -27.64 3.04 12.55
N SER A 15 -26.91 4.05 12.07
CA SER A 15 -26.63 4.27 10.65
C SER A 15 -25.57 3.34 10.06
N CYS A 16 -25.08 2.35 10.81
CA CYS A 16 -24.14 1.35 10.29
C CYS A 16 -24.87 0.25 9.50
N SER A 17 -25.37 0.57 8.31
CA SER A 17 -25.89 -0.42 7.36
C SER A 17 -24.75 -1.26 6.82
N LYS A 18 -24.66 -2.51 7.25
CA LYS A 18 -23.73 -3.52 6.69
C LYS A 18 -24.31 -4.06 5.38
N ASN A 19 -24.39 -3.23 4.36
CA ASN A 19 -24.59 -3.76 3.01
C ASN A 19 -23.24 -4.24 2.48
N PRO A 20 -23.01 -5.53 2.30
CA PRO A 20 -21.81 -6.03 1.67
C PRO A 20 -21.74 -5.44 0.26
N ALA A 21 -20.54 -4.97 -0.14
CA ALA A 21 -20.35 -4.48 -1.47
C ALA A 21 -20.65 -5.60 -2.50
N PRO A 22 -21.33 -5.29 -3.61
CA PRO A 22 -21.61 -6.27 -4.63
C PRO A 22 -20.30 -6.84 -5.19
N LYS A 23 -20.34 -8.12 -5.57
CA LYS A 23 -19.21 -8.75 -6.23
C LYS A 23 -18.97 -8.07 -7.58
N PRO A 24 -17.74 -7.58 -7.88
CA PRO A 24 -17.40 -7.00 -9.17
C PRO A 24 -17.53 -8.03 -10.31
N ASP A 25 -17.84 -7.56 -11.51
CA ASP A 25 -17.83 -8.40 -12.71
C ASP A 25 -16.42 -8.91 -13.02
N ASN A 26 -15.41 -8.06 -12.81
CA ASN A 26 -14.00 -8.40 -12.92
C ASN A 26 -13.42 -8.51 -11.48
N LEU A 27 -13.69 -9.64 -10.81
CA LEU A 27 -13.15 -9.91 -9.49
C LEU A 27 -11.69 -10.35 -9.61
N LEU A 28 -10.79 -9.57 -9.02
CA LEU A 28 -9.37 -9.89 -8.90
C LEU A 28 -9.15 -10.86 -7.73
N ASP A 29 -8.23 -11.79 -7.89
CA ASP A 29 -7.86 -12.71 -6.82
C ASP A 29 -7.21 -11.98 -5.65
N GLU A 30 -7.30 -12.56 -4.43
CA GLU A 30 -6.71 -11.96 -3.22
C GLU A 30 -5.21 -11.70 -3.38
N GLU A 31 -4.46 -12.61 -4.02
CA GLU A 31 -3.01 -12.45 -4.23
C GLU A 31 -2.73 -11.29 -5.20
N VAL A 32 -3.51 -11.15 -6.27
CA VAL A 32 -3.40 -10.02 -7.19
C VAL A 32 -3.69 -8.70 -6.47
N MET A 33 -4.68 -8.67 -5.57
CA MET A 33 -4.94 -7.49 -4.74
C MET A 33 -3.79 -7.17 -3.79
N VAL A 34 -3.14 -8.19 -3.20
CA VAL A 34 -1.93 -8.01 -2.39
C VAL A 34 -0.80 -7.37 -3.23
N ASP A 35 -0.57 -7.89 -4.43
CA ASP A 35 0.46 -7.38 -5.34
C ASP A 35 0.21 -5.92 -5.73
N ILE A 36 -1.02 -5.58 -6.10
CA ILE A 36 -1.40 -4.22 -6.47
C ILE A 36 -1.22 -3.25 -5.31
N ILE A 37 -1.71 -3.61 -4.13
CA ILE A 37 -1.62 -2.75 -2.93
C ILE A 37 -0.17 -2.56 -2.51
N PHE A 38 0.64 -3.63 -2.58
CA PHE A 38 2.08 -3.57 -2.32
C PHE A 38 2.80 -2.62 -3.28
N ASP A 39 2.58 -2.75 -4.58
CA ASP A 39 3.20 -1.89 -5.58
C ASP A 39 2.78 -0.42 -5.41
N ILE A 40 1.50 -0.17 -5.12
CA ILE A 40 1.02 1.19 -4.82
C ILE A 40 1.74 1.76 -3.59
N ALA A 41 1.87 0.97 -2.52
CA ALA A 41 2.54 1.41 -1.30
C ALA A 41 4.03 1.76 -1.54
N ILE A 42 4.75 0.94 -2.30
CA ILE A 42 6.15 1.19 -2.68
C ILE A 42 6.27 2.46 -3.52
N LEU A 43 5.43 2.63 -4.53
CA LEU A 43 5.48 3.82 -5.40
C LEU A 43 5.07 5.10 -4.67
N GLN A 44 4.11 5.04 -3.77
CA GLN A 44 3.74 6.18 -2.92
C GLN A 44 4.87 6.55 -1.95
N ALA A 45 5.55 5.56 -1.39
CA ALA A 45 6.72 5.80 -0.54
C ALA A 45 7.87 6.42 -1.34
N ALA A 46 8.10 5.99 -2.59
CA ALA A 46 9.08 6.58 -3.48
C ALA A 46 8.72 8.02 -3.88
N ASP A 47 7.45 8.30 -4.16
CA ASP A 47 6.97 9.63 -4.49
C ASP A 47 7.12 10.59 -3.30
N GLY A 48 6.82 10.14 -2.09
CA GLY A 48 6.99 10.93 -0.87
C GLY A 48 8.44 11.25 -0.49
N ASN A 49 9.38 10.33 -0.80
CA ASN A 49 10.79 10.49 -0.39
C ASN A 49 11.70 10.99 -1.51
N MET A 50 11.40 10.65 -2.77
CA MET A 50 12.24 10.95 -3.93
C MET A 50 11.38 11.33 -5.15
N PRO A 51 10.53 12.37 -5.07
CA PRO A 51 9.58 12.73 -6.14
C PRO A 51 10.29 13.04 -7.46
N TYR A 52 11.50 13.61 -7.42
CA TYR A 52 12.28 13.93 -8.60
C TYR A 52 12.66 12.67 -9.41
N LYS A 53 12.89 11.52 -8.78
CA LYS A 53 13.20 10.27 -9.49
C LYS A 53 12.03 9.73 -10.28
N LEU A 54 10.82 9.81 -9.74
CA LEU A 54 9.62 9.43 -10.47
C LEU A 54 9.32 10.41 -11.60
N ALA A 55 9.53 11.70 -11.37
CA ALA A 55 9.38 12.74 -12.39
C ALA A 55 10.39 12.57 -13.54
N GLU A 56 11.66 12.33 -13.26
CA GLU A 56 12.70 12.03 -14.27
C GLU A 56 12.37 10.78 -15.08
N ALA A 57 11.82 9.74 -14.44
CA ALA A 57 11.38 8.53 -15.10
C ALA A 57 10.00 8.66 -15.79
N ASN A 58 9.35 9.82 -15.68
CA ASN A 58 8.00 10.10 -16.18
C ASN A 58 6.97 9.05 -15.72
N ILE A 59 7.09 8.62 -14.45
CA ILE A 59 6.23 7.60 -13.83
C ILE A 59 5.14 8.28 -13.01
N ASN A 60 3.88 8.09 -13.41
CA ASN A 60 2.73 8.29 -12.55
C ASN A 60 2.42 6.97 -11.84
N ALA A 61 2.53 6.94 -10.51
CA ALA A 61 2.42 5.73 -9.70
C ALA A 61 1.15 4.91 -9.98
N ASN A 62 -0.01 5.58 -9.99
CA ASN A 62 -1.28 4.90 -10.20
C ASN A 62 -1.41 4.36 -11.64
N GLN A 63 -1.05 5.17 -12.64
CA GLN A 63 -1.10 4.75 -14.04
C GLN A 63 -0.15 3.59 -14.32
N TYR A 64 1.05 3.61 -13.72
CA TYR A 64 2.01 2.53 -13.84
C TYR A 64 1.43 1.21 -13.32
N VAL A 65 0.85 1.21 -12.12
CA VAL A 65 0.27 0.02 -11.50
C VAL A 65 -0.91 -0.49 -12.33
N PHE A 66 -1.84 0.37 -12.72
CA PHE A 66 -2.99 -0.05 -13.51
C PHE A 66 -2.59 -0.64 -14.87
N LYS A 67 -1.57 -0.07 -15.52
CA LYS A 67 -1.01 -0.63 -16.76
C LYS A 67 -0.34 -1.98 -16.54
N LYS A 68 0.45 -2.13 -15.46
CA LYS A 68 1.13 -3.39 -15.10
C LYS A 68 0.15 -4.54 -14.92
N TYR A 69 -0.96 -4.30 -14.23
CA TYR A 69 -1.96 -5.32 -13.95
C TYR A 69 -3.10 -5.37 -14.97
N LYS A 70 -3.04 -4.54 -16.03
CA LYS A 70 -4.05 -4.45 -17.11
C LYS A 70 -5.46 -4.22 -16.57
N ILE A 71 -5.58 -3.34 -15.60
CA ILE A 71 -6.84 -2.91 -14.98
C ILE A 71 -7.00 -1.40 -15.11
N ASP A 72 -8.20 -0.93 -14.89
CA ASP A 72 -8.49 0.50 -14.72
C ASP A 72 -8.77 0.85 -13.25
N SER A 73 -8.92 2.15 -13.00
CA SER A 73 -9.22 2.66 -11.66
C SER A 73 -10.59 2.21 -11.14
N ILE A 74 -11.54 1.97 -12.03
CA ILE A 74 -12.89 1.51 -11.68
C ILE A 74 -12.83 0.07 -11.19
N THR A 75 -12.18 -0.82 -11.94
CA THR A 75 -11.95 -2.21 -11.57
C THR A 75 -11.24 -2.30 -10.21
N TYR A 76 -10.16 -1.52 -10.03
CA TYR A 76 -9.46 -1.49 -8.73
C TYR A 76 -10.37 -1.03 -7.59
N SER A 77 -11.10 0.06 -7.76
CA SER A 77 -12.00 0.63 -6.74
C SER A 77 -13.12 -0.34 -6.35
N GLN A 78 -13.73 -1.03 -7.33
CA GLN A 78 -14.77 -2.01 -7.09
C GLN A 78 -14.24 -3.21 -6.28
N ASN A 79 -13.06 -3.72 -6.63
CA ASN A 79 -12.41 -4.80 -5.93
C ASN A 79 -12.01 -4.41 -4.52
N GLN A 80 -11.46 -3.21 -4.33
CA GLN A 80 -11.12 -2.70 -3.01
C GLN A 80 -12.35 -2.59 -2.10
N ARG A 81 -13.48 -2.09 -2.61
CA ARG A 81 -14.76 -2.05 -1.88
C ARG A 81 -15.23 -3.46 -1.50
N TYR A 82 -15.18 -4.38 -2.45
CA TYR A 82 -15.61 -5.76 -2.24
C TYR A 82 -14.82 -6.43 -1.12
N TYR A 83 -13.51 -6.35 -1.17
CA TYR A 83 -12.66 -6.92 -0.12
C TYR A 83 -12.78 -6.19 1.21
N ALA A 84 -12.92 -4.87 1.21
CA ALA A 84 -13.13 -4.09 2.42
C ALA A 84 -14.48 -4.35 3.11
N SER A 85 -15.49 -4.84 2.39
CA SER A 85 -16.78 -5.21 2.96
C SER A 85 -16.73 -6.48 3.82
N ASP A 86 -15.71 -7.33 3.65
CA ASP A 86 -15.43 -8.51 4.49
C ASP A 86 -14.17 -8.28 5.32
N SER A 87 -14.35 -8.03 6.61
CA SER A 87 -13.23 -7.70 7.52
C SER A 87 -12.17 -8.80 7.62
N ARG A 88 -12.52 -10.06 7.38
CA ARG A 88 -11.57 -11.19 7.41
C ARG A 88 -10.68 -11.18 6.18
N LYS A 89 -11.29 -11.01 4.99
CA LYS A 89 -10.56 -10.91 3.73
C LYS A 89 -9.67 -9.68 3.71
N TYR A 90 -10.21 -8.54 4.15
CA TYR A 90 -9.45 -7.30 4.27
C TYR A 90 -8.20 -7.45 5.15
N LYS A 91 -8.37 -7.98 6.37
CA LYS A 91 -7.25 -8.23 7.28
C LYS A 91 -6.21 -9.19 6.67
N LYS A 92 -6.64 -10.24 5.98
CA LYS A 92 -5.75 -11.21 5.35
C LYS A 92 -4.89 -10.57 4.26
N ILE A 93 -5.49 -9.76 3.39
CA ILE A 93 -4.79 -9.04 2.33
C ILE A 93 -3.75 -8.07 2.93
N TYR A 94 -4.18 -7.20 3.84
CA TYR A 94 -3.28 -6.20 4.42
C TYR A 94 -2.16 -6.81 5.28
N LYS A 95 -2.42 -7.91 5.97
CA LYS A 95 -1.37 -8.65 6.68
C LYS A 95 -0.26 -9.09 5.72
N LYS A 96 -0.61 -9.68 4.57
CA LYS A 96 0.36 -10.09 3.55
C LYS A 96 1.13 -8.90 2.96
N VAL A 97 0.45 -7.78 2.73
CA VAL A 97 1.10 -6.55 2.25
C VAL A 97 2.13 -6.06 3.26
N ILE A 98 1.77 -5.98 4.54
CA ILE A 98 2.68 -5.53 5.62
C ILE A 98 3.89 -6.47 5.72
N GLU A 99 3.66 -7.79 5.74
CA GLU A 99 4.74 -8.77 5.78
C GLU A 99 5.74 -8.62 4.62
N ARG A 100 5.25 -8.33 3.41
CA ARG A 100 6.11 -8.06 2.24
C ARG A 100 6.87 -6.74 2.36
N LEU A 101 6.23 -5.68 2.85
CA LEU A 101 6.89 -4.38 3.09
C LEU A 101 8.01 -4.52 4.13
N ASP A 102 7.77 -5.26 5.20
CA ASP A 102 8.77 -5.53 6.24
C ASP A 102 9.98 -6.32 5.69
N LEU A 103 9.73 -7.27 4.80
CA LEU A 103 10.79 -8.03 4.14
C LEU A 103 11.64 -7.15 3.22
N GLU A 104 11.00 -6.28 2.43
CA GLU A 104 11.73 -5.33 1.56
C GLU A 104 12.53 -4.32 2.39
N GLN A 105 11.97 -3.79 3.48
CA GLN A 105 12.68 -2.90 4.38
C GLN A 105 13.93 -3.56 4.99
N LYS A 106 13.84 -4.81 5.42
CA LYS A 106 14.98 -5.57 5.93
C LYS A 106 16.07 -5.73 4.87
N LYS A 107 15.70 -6.13 3.64
CA LYS A 107 16.66 -6.25 2.53
C LYS A 107 17.39 -4.95 2.24
N MET A 108 16.66 -3.83 2.20
CA MET A 108 17.27 -2.51 1.99
C MET A 108 18.25 -2.13 3.09
N ASN A 109 17.89 -2.37 4.35
CA ASN A 109 18.76 -2.10 5.50
C ASN A 109 20.02 -2.95 5.47
N ASP A 110 19.93 -4.23 5.11
CA ASP A 110 21.08 -5.13 5.03
C ASP A 110 22.02 -4.72 3.88
N THR A 111 21.45 -4.33 2.72
CA THR A 111 22.23 -3.82 1.59
C THR A 111 22.97 -2.52 1.95
N THR A 112 22.30 -1.60 2.63
CA THR A 112 22.91 -0.34 3.09
C THR A 112 24.06 -0.57 4.05
N LYS A 113 23.91 -1.51 4.99
CA LYS A 113 25.00 -1.89 5.92
C LYS A 113 26.19 -2.50 5.19
N ALA A 114 25.95 -3.37 4.21
CA ALA A 114 27.02 -3.97 3.41
C ALA A 114 27.78 -2.93 2.57
N THR A 115 27.09 -1.94 2.00
CA THR A 115 27.70 -0.87 1.22
C THR A 115 28.56 0.04 2.10
N ASN A 116 28.05 0.44 3.26
CA ASN A 116 28.80 1.28 4.20
C ASN A 116 30.06 0.57 4.71
N ALA A 117 29.99 -0.73 5.00
CA ALA A 117 31.13 -1.52 5.44
C ALA A 117 32.22 -1.62 4.34
N SER A 118 31.84 -1.70 3.06
CA SER A 118 32.79 -1.73 1.95
C SER A 118 33.46 -0.36 1.68
N ASP A 119 32.74 0.74 1.93
CA ASP A 119 33.29 2.10 1.78
C ASP A 119 34.24 2.45 2.91
N ASP A 120 33.98 2.02 4.13
CA ASP A 120 34.90 2.17 5.27
C ASP A 120 36.22 1.41 5.07
N VAL A 121 36.18 0.21 4.49
CA VAL A 121 37.37 -0.58 4.15
C VAL A 121 38.18 0.13 3.06
N LYS A 122 37.54 0.67 2.01
CA LYS A 122 38.26 1.44 0.97
C LYS A 122 38.92 2.70 1.51
N LYS A 123 38.26 3.40 2.44
CA LYS A 123 38.79 4.62 3.05
C LYS A 123 39.98 4.34 3.97
N SER A 124 40.02 3.20 4.62
CA SER A 124 41.16 2.78 5.45
C SER A 124 42.42 2.43 4.65
N PHE A 125 42.28 1.95 3.40
CA PHE A 125 43.39 1.66 2.52
C PHE A 125 43.98 2.90 1.79
N SER A 126 43.25 3.99 1.68
CA SER A 126 43.68 5.22 0.99
C SER A 126 44.40 6.22 1.90
N VAL A 127 44.57 5.93 3.19
CA VAL A 127 45.23 6.81 4.20
C VAL A 127 46.66 6.35 4.54
N SER A 128 47.16 5.29 3.92
CA SER A 128 48.48 4.70 4.20
C SER A 128 49.51 4.91 3.09
N GLU A 129 49.40 6.03 2.28
CA GLU A 129 50.49 6.54 1.40
C GLU A 129 50.95 7.90 1.83
#